data_760e7da734e4aac32acd350bf817fbfb
#
_entry.id   760e7da734e4aac32acd350bf817fbfb
#
_cell.length_a   1.000
_cell.length_b   1.000
_cell.length_c   1.000
_cell.angle_alpha   90.00
_cell.angle_beta   90.00
_cell.angle_gamma   90.00
#
_symmetry.space_group_name_H-M   'P 1'
#
loop_
_entity.id
_entity.type
_entity.pdbx_description
1 polymer ?
#
loop_
_entity_poly.entity_id
_entity_poly.type
_entity_poly.pdbx_seq_one_letter_code
_entity_poly.pdbx_strand_id
1 'polypeptide(L)'
;MINGINDMGLFINSLSRFGNSNGESRSNIFETVMISLLSAISERNKTVTNPEDKVSIEDIIGSLNSCKLNGININNNSFSKNINLDDINISNLSKKDRIKNAINTCGEKYGVDKNLIKAIIKVESDFNPNTVSWAGAKGLMQLMPENCKSLGIVDPLNIEQNIDGGVRHIKEYIKRYNGDIKMALMAYNGGPTRMANRGVKSIDDIYKMPKETQNYVKKVMNYYKGLHDEN
;
A
#
# COMPACT_ATOMS: atom_id res chain seq x y z
N MET A 1 -9.77 -16.38 2.20
CA MET A 1 -9.26 -17.37 1.23
C MET A 1 -10.10 -17.21 -0.03
N ILE A 2 -9.49 -16.86 -1.15
CA ILE A 2 -10.16 -16.78 -2.45
C ILE A 2 -10.29 -18.23 -2.93
N ASN A 3 -11.48 -18.78 -2.84
CA ASN A 3 -11.78 -20.16 -3.27
C ASN A 3 -12.26 -20.14 -4.71
N GLY A 4 -11.30 -20.28 -5.66
CA GLY A 4 -11.61 -20.60 -7.05
C GLY A 4 -11.68 -19.43 -8.04
N ILE A 5 -11.69 -19.77 -9.31
CA ILE A 5 -11.75 -18.87 -10.49
C ILE A 5 -13.00 -17.97 -10.45
N ASN A 6 -14.08 -18.40 -9.83
CA ASN A 6 -15.34 -17.63 -9.71
C ASN A 6 -15.22 -16.40 -8.81
N ASP A 7 -14.39 -16.44 -7.76
CA ASP A 7 -14.15 -15.28 -6.88
C ASP A 7 -13.30 -14.20 -7.59
N MET A 8 -12.48 -14.61 -8.53
CA MET A 8 -11.65 -13.73 -9.34
C MET A 8 -12.49 -12.89 -10.31
N GLY A 9 -13.57 -13.46 -10.87
CA GLY A 9 -14.53 -12.74 -11.71
C GLY A 9 -15.28 -11.64 -10.95
N LEU A 10 -15.64 -11.90 -9.69
CA LEU A 10 -16.28 -10.90 -8.80
C LEU A 10 -15.30 -9.78 -8.43
N PHE A 11 -14.04 -10.10 -8.18
CA PHE A 11 -12.98 -9.12 -7.89
C PHE A 11 -12.71 -8.20 -9.09
N ILE A 12 -12.57 -8.77 -10.30
CA ILE A 12 -12.39 -8.02 -11.55
C ILE A 12 -13.60 -7.12 -11.85
N ASN A 13 -14.82 -7.61 -11.63
CA ASN A 13 -16.04 -6.81 -11.75
C ASN A 13 -16.13 -5.67 -10.73
N SER A 14 -15.56 -5.83 -9.54
CA SER A 14 -15.50 -4.74 -8.56
C SER A 14 -14.55 -3.62 -9.03
N LEU A 15 -13.47 -3.97 -9.72
CA LEU A 15 -12.51 -3.02 -10.28
C LEU A 15 -13.08 -2.19 -11.44
N SER A 16 -13.99 -2.75 -12.24
CA SER A 16 -14.64 -2.03 -13.34
C SER A 16 -15.54 -0.88 -12.89
N ARG A 17 -15.97 -0.86 -11.62
CA ARG A 17 -16.79 0.20 -11.03
C ARG A 17 -15.99 1.41 -10.56
N PHE A 18 -14.67 1.34 -10.47
CA PHE A 18 -13.80 2.44 -10.01
C PHE A 18 -13.33 3.40 -11.12
N GLY A 19 -13.82 3.25 -12.35
CA GLY A 19 -13.29 3.95 -13.53
C GLY A 19 -14.14 5.10 -14.05
N ASN A 20 -14.18 6.25 -13.38
CA ASN A 20 -14.73 7.48 -13.95
C ASN A 20 -13.70 8.63 -13.96
N SER A 21 -12.50 8.38 -14.46
CA SER A 21 -11.44 9.38 -14.66
C SER A 21 -10.62 9.06 -15.92
N ASN A 22 -10.05 10.10 -16.53
CA ASN A 22 -9.39 10.17 -17.83
C ASN A 22 -8.46 8.99 -18.20
N GLY A 23 -8.40 8.64 -19.50
CA GLY A 23 -7.85 7.40 -20.07
C GLY A 23 -6.44 6.97 -19.64
N GLU A 24 -5.51 7.87 -19.31
CA GLU A 24 -4.15 7.52 -18.86
C GLU A 24 -4.11 6.95 -17.44
N SER A 25 -4.99 7.41 -16.56
CA SER A 25 -5.11 6.91 -15.19
C SER A 25 -5.63 5.45 -15.14
N ARG A 26 -6.45 5.06 -16.13
CA ARG A 26 -7.03 3.69 -16.20
C ARG A 26 -6.00 2.64 -16.57
N SER A 27 -5.07 2.96 -17.47
CA SER A 27 -4.00 2.05 -17.89
C SER A 27 -3.09 1.71 -16.72
N ASN A 28 -2.68 2.72 -15.94
CA ASN A 28 -1.77 2.54 -14.82
C ASN A 28 -2.40 1.78 -13.64
N ILE A 29 -3.69 2.01 -13.38
CA ILE A 29 -4.43 1.28 -12.33
C ILE A 29 -4.60 -0.18 -12.74
N PHE A 30 -4.95 -0.44 -14.00
CA PHE A 30 -5.11 -1.80 -14.51
C PHE A 30 -3.78 -2.57 -14.45
N GLU A 31 -2.67 -1.98 -14.91
CA GLU A 31 -1.35 -2.57 -14.79
C GLU A 31 -0.96 -2.90 -13.35
N THR A 32 -1.18 -1.97 -12.43
CA THR A 32 -0.84 -2.17 -11.01
C THR A 32 -1.65 -3.30 -10.40
N VAL A 33 -2.94 -3.38 -10.73
CA VAL A 33 -3.83 -4.44 -10.23
C VAL A 33 -3.46 -5.79 -10.85
N MET A 34 -3.16 -5.83 -12.13
CA MET A 34 -2.71 -7.05 -12.81
C MET A 34 -1.39 -7.56 -12.24
N ILE A 35 -0.43 -6.69 -11.99
CA ILE A 35 0.85 -7.04 -11.36
C ILE A 35 0.61 -7.62 -9.96
N SER A 36 -0.26 -6.99 -9.16
CA SER A 36 -0.59 -7.48 -7.81
C SER A 36 -1.28 -8.84 -7.84
N LEU A 37 -2.18 -9.07 -8.80
CA LEU A 37 -2.88 -10.34 -8.98
C LEU A 37 -1.92 -11.45 -9.40
N LEU A 38 -1.07 -11.19 -10.37
CA LEU A 38 -0.06 -12.15 -10.84
C LEU A 38 0.95 -12.50 -9.75
N SER A 39 1.36 -11.51 -8.92
CA SER A 39 2.19 -11.76 -7.73
C SER A 39 1.52 -12.69 -6.74
N ALA A 40 0.25 -12.46 -6.42
CA ALA A 40 -0.51 -13.30 -5.49
C ALA A 40 -0.66 -14.73 -5.99
N ILE A 41 -0.86 -14.90 -7.30
CA ILE A 41 -0.97 -16.22 -7.94
C ILE A 41 0.38 -16.92 -7.96
N SER A 42 1.46 -16.22 -8.27
CA SER A 42 2.81 -16.76 -8.23
C SER A 42 3.18 -17.29 -6.84
N GLU A 43 2.88 -16.52 -5.78
CA GLU A 43 3.10 -16.96 -4.40
C GLU A 43 2.24 -18.17 -4.02
N ARG A 44 0.95 -18.18 -4.43
CA ARG A 44 0.07 -19.34 -4.23
C ARG A 44 0.62 -20.57 -4.93
N ASN A 45 1.03 -20.44 -6.20
CA ASN A 45 1.54 -21.58 -6.99
C ASN A 45 2.83 -22.20 -6.41
N LYS A 46 3.61 -21.45 -5.61
CA LYS A 46 4.78 -21.98 -4.89
C LYS A 46 4.38 -22.91 -3.74
N THR A 47 3.23 -22.69 -3.14
CA THR A 47 2.73 -23.46 -1.99
C THR A 47 1.85 -24.64 -2.39
N VAL A 48 1.41 -24.68 -3.65
CA VAL A 48 0.56 -25.75 -4.19
C VAL A 48 1.43 -26.92 -4.66
N THR A 49 1.26 -28.06 -4.01
CA THR A 49 2.03 -29.28 -4.29
C THR A 49 1.49 -30.10 -5.48
N ASN A 50 0.18 -29.98 -5.77
CA ASN A 50 -0.45 -30.68 -6.89
C ASN A 50 -0.39 -29.80 -8.15
N PRO A 51 0.19 -30.27 -9.27
CA PRO A 51 0.27 -29.51 -10.51
C PRO A 51 -1.09 -29.05 -11.08
N GLU A 52 -2.14 -29.84 -10.89
CA GLU A 52 -3.50 -29.55 -11.38
C GLU A 52 -4.19 -28.40 -10.63
N ASP A 53 -3.74 -28.07 -9.43
CA ASP A 53 -4.27 -26.98 -8.63
C ASP A 53 -3.56 -25.63 -8.88
N LYS A 54 -2.52 -25.62 -9.73
CA LYS A 54 -1.83 -24.41 -10.12
C LYS A 54 -2.65 -23.64 -11.13
N VAL A 55 -2.80 -22.33 -10.88
CA VAL A 55 -3.47 -21.40 -11.81
C VAL A 55 -2.47 -21.02 -12.90
N SER A 56 -2.80 -21.28 -14.15
CA SER A 56 -1.98 -20.86 -15.30
C SER A 56 -2.30 -19.42 -15.71
N ILE A 57 -1.40 -18.79 -16.44
CA ILE A 57 -1.62 -17.45 -17.01
C ILE A 57 -2.72 -17.49 -18.07
N GLU A 58 -2.81 -18.59 -18.80
CA GLU A 58 -3.85 -18.86 -19.80
C GLU A 58 -5.24 -18.86 -19.17
N ASP A 59 -5.40 -19.45 -17.98
CA ASP A 59 -6.67 -19.46 -17.24
C ASP A 59 -7.09 -18.03 -16.82
N ILE A 60 -6.11 -17.20 -16.46
CA ILE A 60 -6.33 -15.80 -16.11
C ILE A 60 -6.76 -15.00 -17.33
N ILE A 61 -6.04 -15.14 -18.46
CA ILE A 61 -6.35 -14.45 -19.72
C ILE A 61 -7.72 -14.91 -20.24
N GLY A 62 -8.02 -16.20 -20.15
CA GLY A 62 -9.33 -16.76 -20.51
C GLY A 62 -10.45 -16.15 -19.68
N SER A 63 -10.25 -16.02 -18.39
CA SER A 63 -11.20 -15.41 -17.46
C SER A 63 -11.38 -13.89 -17.70
N LEU A 64 -10.31 -13.17 -18.02
CA LEU A 64 -10.35 -11.75 -18.39
C LEU A 64 -11.11 -11.52 -19.71
N ASN A 65 -10.91 -12.39 -20.70
CA ASN A 65 -11.61 -12.32 -21.99
C ASN A 65 -13.10 -12.63 -21.88
N SER A 66 -13.49 -13.45 -20.91
CA SER A 66 -14.90 -13.75 -20.63
C SER A 66 -15.64 -12.64 -19.88
N CYS A 67 -14.91 -11.80 -19.15
CA CYS A 67 -15.45 -10.61 -18.50
C CYS A 67 -15.57 -9.50 -19.55
N LYS A 68 -16.78 -9.17 -20.00
CA LYS A 68 -17.05 -7.97 -20.82
C LYS A 68 -16.75 -6.72 -20.00
N LEU A 69 -15.48 -6.30 -20.04
CA LEU A 69 -15.04 -5.03 -19.46
C LEU A 69 -15.54 -3.90 -20.40
N ASN A 70 -16.71 -3.35 -20.12
CA ASN A 70 -17.27 -2.25 -20.89
C ASN A 70 -16.30 -1.07 -20.90
N GLY A 71 -15.67 -0.82 -22.06
CA GLY A 71 -14.83 0.34 -22.31
C GLY A 71 -13.32 0.11 -22.25
N ILE A 72 -12.82 -1.09 -21.98
CA ILE A 72 -11.40 -1.44 -22.13
C ILE A 72 -11.29 -2.32 -23.37
N ASN A 73 -10.81 -1.74 -24.48
CA ASN A 73 -10.49 -2.51 -25.68
C ASN A 73 -9.15 -3.20 -25.46
N ILE A 74 -9.20 -4.43 -24.92
CA ILE A 74 -8.02 -5.29 -24.84
C ILE A 74 -7.79 -5.80 -26.25
N ASN A 75 -7.05 -5.05 -27.06
CA ASN A 75 -6.62 -5.51 -28.36
C ASN A 75 -5.57 -6.60 -28.11
N ASN A 76 -5.98 -7.86 -28.22
CA ASN A 76 -5.16 -9.05 -27.96
C ASN A 76 -3.81 -9.02 -28.72
N ASN A 77 -3.73 -8.30 -29.85
CA ASN A 77 -2.49 -8.14 -30.62
C ASN A 77 -1.49 -7.13 -30.02
N SER A 78 -1.96 -6.15 -29.25
CA SER A 78 -1.06 -5.17 -28.58
C SER A 78 -0.60 -5.68 -27.22
N PHE A 79 -1.48 -6.39 -26.52
CA PHE A 79 -1.18 -6.96 -25.20
C PHE A 79 -0.17 -8.13 -25.31
N SER A 80 -0.34 -9.03 -26.28
CA SER A 80 0.60 -10.15 -26.48
C SER A 80 1.94 -9.76 -27.13
N LYS A 81 2.03 -8.65 -27.86
CA LYS A 81 3.26 -8.23 -28.54
C LYS A 81 4.23 -7.42 -27.69
N ASN A 82 3.73 -6.73 -26.65
CA ASN A 82 4.55 -5.87 -25.80
C ASN A 82 4.84 -6.43 -24.42
N ILE A 83 4.23 -7.55 -24.05
CA ILE A 83 4.47 -8.23 -22.80
C ILE A 83 5.05 -9.59 -23.14
N ASN A 84 6.37 -9.65 -23.21
CA ASN A 84 7.07 -10.92 -23.14
C ASN A 84 6.80 -11.46 -21.73
N LEU A 85 5.90 -12.45 -21.61
CA LEU A 85 5.46 -13.01 -20.32
C LEU A 85 6.64 -13.66 -19.56
N ASP A 86 7.70 -14.03 -20.29
CA ASP A 86 8.97 -14.47 -19.70
C ASP A 86 9.77 -13.30 -19.09
N ASP A 87 9.53 -12.06 -19.53
CA ASP A 87 10.15 -10.84 -19.00
C ASP A 87 9.32 -10.17 -17.88
N ILE A 88 8.05 -10.55 -17.68
CA ILE A 88 7.29 -10.19 -16.45
C ILE A 88 7.74 -11.12 -15.33
N ASN A 89 9.01 -11.06 -15.06
CA ASN A 89 9.53 -11.56 -13.81
C ASN A 89 9.15 -10.56 -12.72
N ILE A 90 7.95 -10.74 -12.16
CA ILE A 90 7.42 -9.94 -11.03
C ILE A 90 8.38 -10.04 -9.84
N SER A 91 9.19 -11.09 -9.79
CA SER A 91 10.32 -11.22 -8.87
C SER A 91 11.44 -10.19 -9.17
N ASN A 92 11.47 -9.58 -10.38
CA ASN A 92 12.49 -8.62 -10.80
C ASN A 92 12.09 -7.15 -10.67
N LEU A 93 10.83 -6.81 -10.30
CA LEU A 93 10.59 -5.46 -9.83
C LEU A 93 11.45 -5.24 -8.59
N SER A 94 12.39 -4.31 -8.70
CA SER A 94 13.27 -4.01 -7.59
C SER A 94 12.42 -3.66 -6.35
N LYS A 95 12.89 -3.99 -5.15
CA LYS A 95 12.20 -3.58 -3.91
C LYS A 95 11.84 -2.09 -3.93
N LYS A 96 12.70 -1.28 -4.54
CA LYS A 96 12.53 0.17 -4.70
C LYS A 96 11.31 0.51 -5.56
N ASP A 97 11.12 -0.19 -6.67
CA ASP A 97 9.98 0.05 -7.58
C ASP A 97 8.67 -0.40 -6.95
N ARG A 98 8.67 -1.54 -6.26
CA ARG A 98 7.49 -2.01 -5.49
C ARG A 98 7.08 -0.98 -4.43
N ILE A 99 8.03 -0.47 -3.66
CA ILE A 99 7.76 0.57 -2.64
C ILE A 99 7.21 1.84 -3.30
N LYS A 100 7.84 2.32 -4.39
CA LYS A 100 7.40 3.50 -5.13
C LYS A 100 5.96 3.32 -5.65
N ASN A 101 5.65 2.19 -6.25
CA ASN A 101 4.32 1.88 -6.79
C ASN A 101 3.28 1.81 -5.66
N ALA A 102 3.58 1.12 -4.56
CA ALA A 102 2.69 1.04 -3.41
C ALA A 102 2.39 2.43 -2.79
N ILE A 103 3.41 3.30 -2.67
CA ILE A 103 3.24 4.67 -2.20
C ILE A 103 2.30 5.45 -3.13
N ASN A 104 2.51 5.35 -4.44
CA ASN A 104 1.69 6.05 -5.43
C ASN A 104 0.23 5.57 -5.37
N THR A 105 0.03 4.26 -5.43
CA THR A 105 -1.30 3.65 -5.40
C THR A 105 -2.06 3.98 -4.12
N CYS A 106 -1.43 3.82 -2.95
CA CYS A 106 -2.08 4.10 -1.68
C CYS A 106 -2.30 5.60 -1.46
N GLY A 107 -1.36 6.46 -1.89
CA GLY A 107 -1.52 7.90 -1.83
C GLY A 107 -2.75 8.38 -2.60
N GLU A 108 -2.93 7.90 -3.83
CA GLU A 108 -4.11 8.20 -4.66
C GLU A 108 -5.40 7.60 -4.07
N LYS A 109 -5.36 6.33 -3.72
CA LYS A 109 -6.53 5.60 -3.18
C LYS A 109 -7.12 6.25 -1.93
N TYR A 110 -6.26 6.71 -1.02
CA TYR A 110 -6.69 7.24 0.28
C TYR A 110 -6.62 8.77 0.38
N GLY A 111 -6.16 9.46 -0.68
CA GLY A 111 -5.99 10.90 -0.68
C GLY A 111 -5.00 11.36 0.40
N VAL A 112 -3.85 10.69 0.50
CA VAL A 112 -2.74 11.05 1.37
C VAL A 112 -1.56 11.46 0.51
N ASP A 113 -0.94 12.59 0.84
CA ASP A 113 0.21 13.10 0.11
C ASP A 113 1.34 12.05 0.07
N LYS A 114 1.79 11.72 -1.14
CA LYS A 114 2.86 10.73 -1.40
C LYS A 114 4.17 11.12 -0.72
N ASN A 115 4.46 12.42 -0.62
CA ASN A 115 5.65 12.90 0.07
C ASN A 115 5.55 12.72 1.58
N LEU A 116 4.34 12.85 2.16
CA LEU A 116 4.11 12.51 3.57
C LEU A 116 4.32 11.01 3.82
N ILE A 117 3.81 10.15 2.95
CA ILE A 117 4.00 8.70 3.06
C ILE A 117 5.50 8.36 2.99
N LYS A 118 6.24 8.94 2.02
CA LYS A 118 7.70 8.77 1.90
C LYS A 118 8.43 9.21 3.17
N ALA A 119 8.03 10.35 3.73
CA ALA A 119 8.66 10.90 4.93
C ALA A 119 8.45 9.99 6.15
N ILE A 120 7.27 9.43 6.32
CA ILE A 120 6.98 8.45 7.36
C ILE A 120 7.86 7.21 7.17
N ILE A 121 7.85 6.59 5.98
CA ILE A 121 8.65 5.39 5.68
C ILE A 121 10.14 5.64 5.90
N LYS A 122 10.65 6.81 5.51
CA LYS A 122 12.06 7.18 5.75
C LYS A 122 12.40 7.16 7.23
N VAL A 123 11.56 7.71 8.07
CA VAL A 123 11.84 7.83 9.51
C VAL A 123 11.61 6.50 10.23
N GLU A 124 10.61 5.71 9.80
CA GLU A 124 10.24 4.45 10.44
C GLU A 124 11.21 3.30 10.13
N SER A 125 11.66 3.19 8.89
CA SER A 125 12.40 2.00 8.44
C SER A 125 13.57 2.30 7.51
N ASP A 126 13.79 3.55 7.13
CA ASP A 126 14.74 3.93 6.07
C ASP A 126 14.51 3.11 4.77
N PHE A 127 13.24 2.92 4.40
CA PHE A 127 12.80 2.11 3.24
C PHE A 127 13.20 0.62 3.32
N ASN A 128 13.54 0.09 4.49
CA ASN A 128 13.79 -1.33 4.67
C ASN A 128 12.51 -2.09 5.06
N PRO A 129 11.94 -2.93 4.17
CA PRO A 129 10.69 -3.64 4.44
C PRO A 129 10.81 -4.71 5.54
N ASN A 130 12.04 -5.14 5.86
CA ASN A 130 12.29 -6.20 6.84
C ASN A 130 12.56 -5.66 8.25
N THR A 131 12.40 -4.35 8.47
CA THR A 131 12.65 -3.74 9.78
C THR A 131 11.66 -4.25 10.82
N VAL A 132 12.20 -4.71 11.95
CA VAL A 132 11.43 -5.09 13.14
C VAL A 132 12.02 -4.35 14.32
N SER A 133 11.19 -3.57 15.03
CA SER A 133 11.64 -2.86 16.23
C SER A 133 11.69 -3.79 17.44
N TRP A 134 12.41 -3.38 18.48
CA TRP A 134 12.43 -4.11 19.77
C TRP A 134 11.03 -4.20 20.41
N ALA A 135 10.14 -3.24 20.13
CA ALA A 135 8.76 -3.23 20.62
C ALA A 135 7.81 -4.08 19.75
N GLY A 136 8.30 -4.70 18.67
CA GLY A 136 7.52 -5.56 17.77
C GLY A 136 6.83 -4.85 16.61
N ALA A 137 7.08 -3.56 16.39
CA ALA A 137 6.61 -2.88 15.19
C ALA A 137 7.33 -3.42 13.94
N LYS A 138 6.61 -3.56 12.81
CA LYS A 138 7.11 -4.29 11.63
C LYS A 138 6.92 -3.52 10.33
N GLY A 139 7.89 -3.70 9.42
CA GLY A 139 7.83 -3.29 8.03
C GLY A 139 8.10 -1.81 7.80
N LEU A 140 7.79 -1.34 6.59
CA LEU A 140 8.12 -0.01 6.08
C LEU A 140 7.54 1.13 6.93
N MET A 141 6.32 0.97 7.41
CA MET A 141 5.60 1.97 8.20
C MET A 141 5.48 1.57 9.69
N GLN A 142 6.26 0.58 10.14
CA GLN A 142 6.40 0.15 11.53
C GLN A 142 5.04 -0.06 12.23
N LEU A 143 4.23 -0.94 11.67
CA LEU A 143 2.93 -1.24 12.26
C LEU A 143 3.07 -2.17 13.47
N MET A 144 2.46 -1.80 14.58
CA MET A 144 2.34 -2.63 15.77
C MET A 144 1.41 -3.83 15.51
N PRO A 145 1.62 -4.98 16.15
CA PRO A 145 0.80 -6.17 15.95
C PRO A 145 -0.72 -5.93 16.13
N GLU A 146 -1.11 -5.10 17.10
CA GLU A 146 -2.51 -4.75 17.33
C GLU A 146 -3.09 -3.94 16.16
N ASN A 147 -2.30 -3.03 15.58
CA ASN A 147 -2.69 -2.28 14.40
C ASN A 147 -2.79 -3.18 13.18
N CYS A 148 -1.85 -4.12 13.00
CA CYS A 148 -1.93 -5.11 11.91
C CYS A 148 -3.23 -5.92 11.99
N LYS A 149 -3.60 -6.39 13.19
CA LYS A 149 -4.84 -7.13 13.41
C LYS A 149 -6.08 -6.30 13.08
N SER A 150 -6.16 -5.07 13.58
CA SER A 150 -7.31 -4.18 13.35
C SER A 150 -7.44 -3.75 11.88
N LEU A 151 -6.32 -3.63 11.17
CA LEU A 151 -6.25 -3.26 9.76
C LEU A 151 -6.36 -4.45 8.80
N GLY A 152 -6.43 -5.69 9.31
CA GLY A 152 -6.50 -6.89 8.48
C GLY A 152 -5.21 -7.21 7.73
N ILE A 153 -4.04 -6.79 8.26
CA ILE A 153 -2.74 -7.06 7.67
C ILE A 153 -2.31 -8.47 8.10
N VAL A 154 -2.13 -9.35 7.12
CA VAL A 154 -1.73 -10.75 7.34
C VAL A 154 -0.22 -10.87 7.42
N ASP A 155 0.49 -10.23 6.51
CA ASP A 155 1.95 -10.18 6.49
C ASP A 155 2.44 -8.73 6.59
N PRO A 156 2.86 -8.29 7.79
CA PRO A 156 3.35 -6.94 8.00
C PRO A 156 4.75 -6.67 7.40
N LEU A 157 5.46 -7.67 6.88
CA LEU A 157 6.72 -7.49 6.15
C LEU A 157 6.50 -7.42 4.63
N ASN A 158 5.29 -7.74 4.16
CA ASN A 158 4.91 -7.52 2.77
C ASN A 158 4.78 -6.03 2.48
N ILE A 159 5.47 -5.57 1.43
CA ILE A 159 5.59 -4.15 1.06
C ILE A 159 4.21 -3.51 0.87
N GLU A 160 3.37 -4.12 0.06
CA GLU A 160 2.08 -3.58 -0.34
C GLU A 160 1.09 -3.57 0.84
N GLN A 161 1.02 -4.66 1.61
CA GLN A 161 0.13 -4.74 2.77
C GLN A 161 0.54 -3.74 3.86
N ASN A 162 1.84 -3.60 4.11
CA ASN A 162 2.34 -2.70 5.13
C ASN A 162 2.07 -1.24 4.79
N ILE A 163 2.34 -0.83 3.53
CA ILE A 163 2.06 0.54 3.07
C ILE A 163 0.55 0.80 3.05
N ASP A 164 -0.28 -0.12 2.54
CA ASP A 164 -1.74 0.05 2.54
C ASP A 164 -2.28 0.24 3.97
N GLY A 165 -1.85 -0.61 4.89
CA GLY A 165 -2.26 -0.50 6.30
C GLY A 165 -1.78 0.79 6.97
N GLY A 166 -0.50 1.13 6.78
CA GLY A 166 0.09 2.34 7.36
C GLY A 166 -0.54 3.63 6.83
N VAL A 167 -0.85 3.67 5.52
CA VAL A 167 -1.52 4.83 4.90
C VAL A 167 -2.96 4.97 5.39
N ARG A 168 -3.71 3.87 5.53
CA ARG A 168 -5.04 3.90 6.17
C ARG A 168 -4.96 4.41 7.60
N HIS A 169 -3.97 3.95 8.35
CA HIS A 169 -3.80 4.32 9.75
C HIS A 169 -3.49 5.80 9.92
N ILE A 170 -2.54 6.36 9.17
CA ILE A 170 -2.25 7.80 9.23
C ILE A 170 -3.42 8.64 8.70
N LYS A 171 -4.16 8.16 7.68
CA LYS A 171 -5.35 8.85 7.15
C LYS A 171 -6.43 9.01 8.21
N GLU A 172 -6.66 7.99 9.04
CA GLU A 172 -7.61 8.08 10.16
C GLU A 172 -7.21 9.20 11.14
N TYR A 173 -5.93 9.32 11.46
CA TYR A 173 -5.45 10.38 12.33
C TYR A 173 -5.52 11.76 11.67
N ILE A 174 -5.18 11.88 10.39
CA ILE A 174 -5.35 13.14 9.65
C ILE A 174 -6.82 13.59 9.72
N LYS A 175 -7.76 12.66 9.47
CA LYS A 175 -9.20 12.94 9.60
C LYS A 175 -9.59 13.32 11.03
N ARG A 176 -9.14 12.57 12.03
CA ARG A 176 -9.44 12.76 13.44
C ARG A 176 -8.99 14.13 13.97
N TYR A 177 -7.88 14.64 13.45
CA TYR A 177 -7.31 15.93 13.85
C TYR A 177 -7.54 17.03 12.80
N ASN A 178 -8.64 16.94 12.03
CA ASN A 178 -9.10 17.98 11.10
C ASN A 178 -8.03 18.43 10.09
N GLY A 179 -7.17 17.53 9.62
CA GLY A 179 -6.11 17.82 8.67
C GLY A 179 -4.78 18.24 9.30
N ASP A 180 -4.68 18.39 10.62
CA ASP A 180 -3.42 18.71 11.26
C ASP A 180 -2.45 17.51 11.19
N ILE A 181 -1.51 17.61 10.25
CA ILE A 181 -0.50 16.56 9.99
C ILE A 181 0.39 16.33 11.22
N LYS A 182 0.76 17.39 11.95
CA LYS A 182 1.66 17.24 13.11
C LYS A 182 0.94 16.51 14.26
N MET A 183 -0.32 16.82 14.49
CA MET A 183 -1.15 16.10 15.46
C MET A 183 -1.38 14.64 15.04
N ALA A 184 -1.60 14.39 13.74
CA ALA A 184 -1.74 13.05 13.20
C ALA A 184 -0.45 12.22 13.39
N LEU A 185 0.71 12.79 13.10
CA LEU A 185 2.02 12.15 13.31
C LEU A 185 2.29 11.90 14.80
N MET A 186 1.91 12.82 15.66
CA MET A 186 2.01 12.65 17.13
C MET A 186 1.16 11.47 17.61
N ALA A 187 -0.04 11.32 17.06
CA ALA A 187 -0.92 10.17 17.36
C ALA A 187 -0.39 8.87 16.78
N TYR A 188 0.17 8.92 15.58
CA TYR A 188 0.74 7.75 14.90
C TYR A 188 1.87 7.10 15.71
N ASN A 189 2.84 7.89 16.15
CA ASN A 189 3.97 7.40 16.93
C ASN A 189 3.65 7.28 18.43
N GLY A 190 3.03 8.32 19.01
CA GLY A 190 2.82 8.41 20.44
C GLY A 190 1.56 7.71 20.96
N GLY A 191 0.59 7.45 20.08
CA GLY A 191 -0.71 6.87 20.39
C GLY A 191 -1.73 7.91 20.88
N PRO A 192 -2.96 7.87 20.33
CA PRO A 192 -4.00 8.87 20.66
C PRO A 192 -4.47 8.79 22.12
N THR A 193 -4.48 7.60 22.71
CA THR A 193 -4.82 7.42 24.14
C THR A 193 -3.80 8.11 25.04
N ARG A 194 -2.50 7.98 24.72
CA ARG A 194 -1.44 8.66 25.49
C ARG A 194 -1.55 10.18 25.38
N MET A 195 -1.87 10.68 24.18
CA MET A 195 -2.13 12.11 23.97
C MET A 195 -3.28 12.59 24.86
N ALA A 196 -4.41 11.88 24.85
CA ALA A 196 -5.58 12.22 25.68
C ALA A 196 -5.24 12.21 27.18
N ASN A 197 -4.58 11.16 27.68
CA ASN A 197 -4.20 11.02 29.08
C ASN A 197 -3.22 12.10 29.54
N ARG A 198 -2.46 12.70 28.63
CA ARG A 198 -1.54 13.80 28.92
C ARG A 198 -2.14 15.18 28.66
N GLY A 199 -3.42 15.25 28.32
CA GLY A 199 -4.13 16.51 28.08
C GLY A 199 -3.57 17.27 26.87
N VAL A 200 -3.14 16.57 25.81
CA VAL A 200 -2.70 17.16 24.54
C VAL A 200 -3.93 17.59 23.75
N LYS A 201 -4.06 18.88 23.46
CA LYS A 201 -5.19 19.44 22.71
C LYS A 201 -4.77 20.04 21.36
N SER A 202 -3.53 20.50 21.24
CA SER A 202 -2.95 21.08 20.03
C SER A 202 -1.48 20.69 19.89
N ILE A 203 -0.87 21.06 18.76
CA ILE A 203 0.56 20.84 18.54
C ILE A 203 1.46 21.57 19.54
N ASP A 204 0.98 22.66 20.13
CA ASP A 204 1.72 23.41 21.15
C ASP A 204 1.93 22.57 22.41
N ASP A 205 1.10 21.58 22.63
CA ASP A 205 1.21 20.63 23.74
C ASP A 205 2.22 19.49 23.50
N ILE A 206 2.96 19.49 22.39
CA ILE A 206 3.89 18.42 22.03
C ILE A 206 4.94 18.13 23.12
N TYR A 207 5.29 19.14 23.93
CA TYR A 207 6.23 19.00 25.04
C TYR A 207 5.75 18.03 26.13
N LYS A 208 4.43 17.77 26.20
CA LYS A 208 3.82 16.79 27.11
C LYS A 208 4.08 15.35 26.68
N MET A 209 4.43 15.13 25.39
CA MET A 209 4.72 13.80 24.85
C MET A 209 6.16 13.36 25.15
N PRO A 210 6.47 12.06 25.09
CA PRO A 210 7.84 11.58 25.22
C PRO A 210 8.76 12.23 24.21
N LYS A 211 10.05 12.38 24.55
CA LYS A 211 11.06 12.95 23.66
C LYS A 211 11.17 12.21 22.33
N GLU A 212 10.95 10.89 22.33
CA GLU A 212 10.87 10.07 21.13
C GLU A 212 9.81 10.63 20.17
N THR A 213 8.57 10.81 20.63
CA THR A 213 7.47 11.33 19.81
C THR A 213 7.70 12.78 19.36
N GLN A 214 8.25 13.63 20.23
CA GLN A 214 8.64 14.99 19.85
C GLN A 214 9.66 14.98 18.69
N ASN A 215 10.68 14.15 18.79
CA ASN A 215 11.73 14.00 17.77
C ASN A 215 11.19 13.37 16.50
N TYR A 216 10.29 12.40 16.61
CA TYR A 216 9.62 11.76 15.50
C TYR A 216 8.88 12.77 14.62
N VAL A 217 7.97 13.54 15.24
CA VAL A 217 7.20 14.58 14.52
C VAL A 217 8.16 15.55 13.81
N LYS A 218 9.21 16.02 14.50
CA LYS A 218 10.19 16.93 13.92
C LYS A 218 10.93 16.31 12.73
N LYS A 219 11.38 15.05 12.84
CA LYS A 219 12.10 14.35 11.76
C LYS A 219 11.23 14.16 10.52
N VAL A 220 9.99 13.64 10.71
CA VAL A 220 9.05 13.44 9.60
C VAL A 220 8.74 14.76 8.91
N MET A 221 8.42 15.81 9.66
CA MET A 221 8.08 17.12 9.09
C MET A 221 9.26 17.77 8.34
N ASN A 222 10.48 17.60 8.84
CA ASN A 222 11.67 18.11 8.16
C ASN A 222 11.90 17.41 6.82
N TYR A 223 11.78 16.08 6.80
CA TYR A 223 11.92 15.31 5.57
C TYR A 223 10.79 15.61 4.58
N TYR A 224 9.55 15.71 5.08
CA TYR A 224 8.38 16.06 4.27
C TYR A 224 8.52 17.41 3.59
N LYS A 225 9.00 18.44 4.30
CA LYS A 225 9.28 19.76 3.72
C LYS A 225 10.38 19.70 2.66
N GLY A 226 11.50 19.03 2.93
CA GLY A 226 12.58 18.89 1.96
C GLY A 226 12.13 18.27 0.64
N LEU A 227 11.22 17.30 0.66
CA LEU A 227 10.64 16.71 -0.56
C LEU A 227 9.71 17.65 -1.35
N HIS A 228 9.20 18.72 -0.72
CA HIS A 228 8.42 19.75 -1.42
C HIS A 228 9.29 20.83 -2.04
N ASP A 229 10.45 21.11 -1.45
CA ASP A 229 11.37 22.15 -1.91
C ASP A 229 12.20 21.68 -3.13
N GLU A 230 12.24 20.36 -3.40
CA GLU A 230 12.95 19.74 -4.53
C GLU A 230 12.09 19.60 -5.80
N ASN A 231 10.78 19.92 -5.76
CA ASN A 231 9.84 19.88 -6.90
C ASN A 231 9.40 21.27 -7.31
#